data_fbaa98080a5973f657885a6ed8f3beb9
#
_entry.id   fbaa98080a5973f657885a6ed8f3beb9
#
_cell.length_a   1.000
_cell.length_b   1.000
_cell.length_c   1.000
_cell.angle_alpha   90.00
_cell.angle_beta   90.00
_cell.angle_gamma   90.00
#
_symmetry.space_group_name_H-M   'P 1'
#
loop_
_entity.id
_entity.type
_entity.pdbx_description
1 polymer ?
#
loop_
_entity_poly.entity_id
_entity_poly.type
_entity_poly.pdbx_seq_one_letter_code
_entity_poly.pdbx_strand_id
1 'polypeptide(L)'
;GKVLEGYGMTETSPVTHSNPIVGERKIGSVGMPIPDTEVKIVDIEDYTKIVPLGEAGEIMMKGPQVFKGYWNKPEETDNQLKDGWVLTGDIGKMDEDGYFYIVDRKKDMIDVSGFKVYPRELEDILFEHEAIENVAIIGVPNPDLPGSEKVKAYVVLKDGYQETDEMKNEIKAFCQQNMAPYKVPKFIEFRKELPETMVGKVQRKELKDIEAKRRGEEV
;
A
#
# COMPACT_ATOMS: atom_id res chain seq x y z
N GLY A 1 -0.03 -5.55 29.10
CA GLY A 1 1.13 -5.83 28.26
C GLY A 1 1.43 -4.65 27.35
N LYS A 2 2.66 -4.52 26.88
CA LYS A 2 3.02 -3.50 25.88
C LYS A 2 2.88 -4.14 24.49
N VAL A 3 2.19 -3.47 23.56
CA VAL A 3 2.17 -3.84 22.15
C VAL A 3 3.28 -3.03 21.46
N LEU A 4 4.06 -3.69 20.63
CA LEU A 4 5.11 -3.07 19.82
C LEU A 4 4.80 -3.32 18.36
N GLU A 5 4.86 -2.26 17.57
CA GLU A 5 4.81 -2.35 16.13
C GLU A 5 6.17 -2.80 15.61
N GLY A 6 6.15 -3.65 14.62
CA GLY A 6 7.34 -4.16 13.94
C GLY A 6 7.02 -4.51 12.49
N TYR A 7 8.08 -4.71 11.70
CA TYR A 7 7.97 -5.02 10.30
C TYR A 7 8.97 -6.12 9.91
N GLY A 8 8.59 -6.85 8.91
CA GLY A 8 9.41 -7.86 8.28
C GLY A 8 8.61 -8.73 7.33
N MET A 9 9.28 -9.67 6.70
CA MET A 9 8.71 -10.56 5.69
C MET A 9 9.38 -11.92 5.76
N THR A 10 8.81 -12.92 5.12
CA THR A 10 9.36 -14.29 5.10
C THR A 10 10.81 -14.31 4.62
N GLU A 11 11.11 -13.50 3.64
CA GLU A 11 12.43 -13.34 3.03
C GLU A 11 13.47 -12.72 3.96
N THR A 12 13.06 -12.24 5.12
CA THR A 12 13.93 -11.63 6.13
C THR A 12 13.89 -12.34 7.51
N SER A 13 13.31 -13.53 7.64
CA SER A 13 13.37 -14.50 8.74
C SER A 13 12.96 -14.01 10.15
N PRO A 14 11.83 -13.43 10.41
CA PRO A 14 10.99 -12.55 9.60
C PRO A 14 11.21 -11.05 9.88
N VAL A 15 11.79 -10.67 11.05
CA VAL A 15 11.78 -9.29 11.60
C VAL A 15 12.99 -8.49 11.10
N THR A 16 12.73 -7.25 10.71
CA THR A 16 13.76 -6.28 10.28
C THR A 16 13.67 -4.95 11.00
N HIS A 17 12.46 -4.56 11.44
CA HIS A 17 12.23 -3.32 12.17
C HIS A 17 11.39 -3.59 13.41
N SER A 18 11.59 -2.80 14.44
CA SER A 18 10.76 -2.79 15.63
C SER A 18 10.79 -1.44 16.31
N ASN A 19 9.67 -1.02 16.86
CA ASN A 19 9.63 0.06 17.81
C ASN A 19 10.40 -0.35 19.08
N PRO A 20 11.16 0.56 19.72
CA PRO A 20 11.98 0.24 20.87
C PRO A 20 11.13 -0.16 22.09
N ILE A 21 11.61 -1.16 22.85
CA ILE A 21 10.98 -1.58 24.11
C ILE A 21 11.10 -0.49 25.18
N VAL A 22 12.23 0.23 25.15
CA VAL A 22 12.57 1.34 26.05
C VAL A 22 12.95 2.54 25.20
N GLY A 23 12.42 3.70 25.54
CA GLY A 23 12.62 4.93 24.77
C GLY A 23 11.34 5.40 24.08
N GLU A 24 11.50 6.29 23.12
CA GLU A 24 10.41 6.85 22.35
C GLU A 24 9.84 5.82 21.36
N ARG A 25 8.51 5.79 21.24
CA ARG A 25 7.80 4.99 20.24
C ARG A 25 6.93 5.91 19.42
N LYS A 26 7.03 5.78 18.12
CA LYS A 26 6.20 6.54 17.20
C LYS A 26 5.09 5.64 16.68
N ILE A 27 3.88 5.88 17.17
CA ILE A 27 2.68 5.13 16.75
C ILE A 27 2.47 5.30 15.24
N GLY A 28 2.15 4.22 14.55
CA GLY A 28 2.02 4.17 13.09
C GLY A 28 3.35 3.97 12.36
N SER A 29 4.50 4.03 13.07
CA SER A 29 5.78 3.60 12.52
C SER A 29 5.98 2.10 12.76
N VAL A 30 6.78 1.48 11.90
CA VAL A 30 7.27 0.11 12.13
C VAL A 30 8.55 0.08 12.96
N GLY A 31 9.00 1.23 13.45
CA GLY A 31 10.19 1.40 14.26
C GLY A 31 11.47 1.59 13.44
N MET A 32 12.58 1.30 14.08
CA MET A 32 13.94 1.38 13.52
C MET A 32 14.43 -0.01 13.10
N PRO A 33 15.42 -0.10 12.20
CA PRO A 33 16.07 -1.37 11.87
C PRO A 33 16.63 -2.05 13.12
N ILE A 34 16.47 -3.37 13.20
CA ILE A 34 17.14 -4.17 14.24
C ILE A 34 18.66 -4.23 13.98
N PRO A 35 19.49 -4.59 14.99
CA PRO A 35 20.94 -4.71 14.81
C PRO A 35 21.34 -5.52 13.57
N ASP A 36 22.43 -5.10 12.92
CA ASP A 36 23.01 -5.72 11.72
C ASP A 36 22.10 -5.69 10.47
N THR A 37 21.04 -4.87 10.49
CA THR A 37 20.16 -4.67 9.34
C THR A 37 20.42 -3.30 8.71
N GLU A 38 20.90 -3.32 7.47
CA GLU A 38 21.02 -2.13 6.64
C GLU A 38 19.70 -1.90 5.87
N VAL A 39 19.23 -0.66 5.84
CA VAL A 39 18.00 -0.29 5.14
C VAL A 39 18.22 0.96 4.33
N LYS A 40 17.65 1.00 3.14
CA LYS A 40 17.58 2.21 2.31
C LYS A 40 16.21 2.28 1.64
N ILE A 41 15.81 3.50 1.30
CA ILE A 41 14.61 3.76 0.52
C ILE A 41 15.07 4.20 -0.86
N VAL A 42 14.63 3.49 -1.89
CA VAL A 42 15.08 3.69 -3.26
C VAL A 42 13.94 4.12 -4.17
N ASP A 43 14.28 4.72 -5.28
CA ASP A 43 13.30 5.07 -6.31
C ASP A 43 12.57 3.82 -6.81
N ILE A 44 11.27 3.97 -7.06
CA ILE A 44 10.38 2.84 -7.39
C ILE A 44 10.72 2.20 -8.74
N GLU A 45 11.27 2.99 -9.67
CA GLU A 45 11.61 2.56 -11.02
C GLU A 45 13.11 2.24 -11.16
N ASP A 46 13.95 2.90 -10.35
CA ASP A 46 15.42 2.74 -10.37
C ASP A 46 15.98 2.52 -8.96
N TYR A 47 16.03 1.25 -8.55
CA TYR A 47 16.52 0.85 -7.22
C TYR A 47 17.99 1.25 -6.92
N THR A 48 18.72 1.77 -7.91
CA THR A 48 20.09 2.27 -7.72
C THR A 48 20.09 3.68 -7.13
N LYS A 49 18.98 4.42 -7.20
CA LYS A 49 18.81 5.78 -6.68
C LYS A 49 18.17 5.75 -5.30
N ILE A 50 18.82 6.33 -4.31
CA ILE A 50 18.25 6.55 -2.98
C ILE A 50 17.40 7.81 -3.04
N VAL A 51 16.17 7.75 -2.48
CA VAL A 51 15.29 8.92 -2.38
C VAL A 51 15.69 9.81 -1.20
N PRO A 52 15.39 11.12 -1.26
CA PRO A 52 15.62 12.03 -0.15
C PRO A 52 14.87 11.61 1.12
N LEU A 53 15.41 12.02 2.28
CA LEU A 53 14.79 11.76 3.58
C LEU A 53 13.35 12.34 3.62
N GLY A 54 12.41 11.55 4.12
CA GLY A 54 10.98 11.90 4.19
C GLY A 54 10.19 11.60 2.92
N GLU A 55 10.84 11.34 1.80
CA GLU A 55 10.19 10.94 0.56
C GLU A 55 9.87 9.44 0.55
N ALA A 56 8.80 9.08 -0.16
CA ALA A 56 8.38 7.69 -0.31
C ALA A 56 9.13 7.00 -1.46
N GLY A 57 9.58 5.78 -1.21
CA GLY A 57 10.22 4.91 -2.18
C GLY A 57 10.11 3.45 -1.77
N GLU A 58 10.66 2.54 -2.57
CA GLU A 58 10.69 1.13 -2.21
C GLU A 58 11.71 0.86 -1.10
N ILE A 59 11.29 0.15 -0.06
CA ILE A 59 12.18 -0.26 1.01
C ILE A 59 13.08 -1.39 0.50
N MET A 60 14.38 -1.25 0.70
CA MET A 60 15.39 -2.22 0.33
C MET A 60 16.26 -2.53 1.53
N MET A 61 16.46 -3.82 1.84
CA MET A 61 17.09 -4.26 3.08
C MET A 61 18.21 -5.27 2.82
N LYS A 62 19.22 -5.22 3.67
CA LYS A 62 20.32 -6.18 3.69
C LYS A 62 20.66 -6.52 5.13
N GLY A 63 20.97 -7.79 5.40
CA GLY A 63 21.35 -8.25 6.73
C GLY A 63 21.52 -9.75 6.77
N PRO A 64 22.02 -10.29 7.90
CA PRO A 64 22.28 -11.74 8.06
C PRO A 64 21.00 -12.58 8.00
N GLN A 65 19.83 -11.99 8.27
CA GLN A 65 18.53 -12.65 8.24
C GLN A 65 17.91 -12.71 6.84
N VAL A 66 18.47 -12.01 5.85
CA VAL A 66 17.97 -12.05 4.47
C VAL A 66 18.20 -13.44 3.88
N PHE A 67 17.16 -13.97 3.23
CA PHE A 67 17.18 -15.29 2.61
C PHE A 67 18.20 -15.40 1.46
N LYS A 68 18.55 -16.61 1.07
CA LYS A 68 19.49 -16.87 -0.04
C LYS A 68 18.81 -16.90 -1.41
N GLY A 69 17.47 -16.97 -1.43
CA GLY A 69 16.68 -17.06 -2.64
C GLY A 69 15.53 -18.04 -2.52
N TYR A 70 14.69 -18.07 -3.54
CA TYR A 70 13.57 -19.00 -3.66
C TYR A 70 14.02 -20.36 -4.19
N TRP A 71 13.52 -21.44 -3.59
CA TRP A 71 13.86 -22.80 -4.00
C TRP A 71 13.42 -23.08 -5.44
N ASN A 72 14.36 -23.48 -6.29
CA ASN A 72 14.16 -23.78 -7.73
C ASN A 72 13.52 -22.62 -8.53
N LYS A 73 13.74 -21.37 -8.12
CA LYS A 73 13.20 -20.17 -8.77
C LYS A 73 14.28 -19.08 -8.91
N PRO A 74 15.26 -19.30 -9.80
CA PRO A 74 16.37 -18.35 -9.96
C PRO A 74 15.89 -16.98 -10.47
N GLU A 75 14.96 -16.94 -11.41
CA GLU A 75 14.46 -15.67 -11.99
C GLU A 75 13.74 -14.82 -10.94
N GLU A 76 12.85 -15.43 -10.12
CA GLU A 76 12.18 -14.72 -9.05
C GLU A 76 13.19 -14.28 -7.97
N THR A 77 14.22 -15.07 -7.73
CA THR A 77 15.31 -14.72 -6.82
C THR A 77 16.07 -13.51 -7.34
N ASP A 78 16.48 -13.52 -8.59
CA ASP A 78 17.21 -12.42 -9.21
C ASP A 78 16.36 -11.14 -9.29
N ASN A 79 15.05 -11.26 -9.41
CA ASN A 79 14.14 -10.12 -9.35
C ASN A 79 14.05 -9.51 -7.94
N GLN A 80 14.09 -10.34 -6.90
CA GLN A 80 13.92 -9.91 -5.51
C GLN A 80 15.23 -9.52 -4.83
N LEU A 81 16.35 -10.20 -5.17
CA LEU A 81 17.68 -9.96 -4.59
C LEU A 81 18.58 -9.22 -5.58
N LYS A 82 19.17 -8.12 -5.14
CA LYS A 82 20.14 -7.32 -5.89
C LYS A 82 21.39 -7.09 -5.02
N ASP A 83 22.47 -7.76 -5.33
CA ASP A 83 23.76 -7.65 -4.60
C ASP A 83 23.64 -7.85 -3.07
N GLY A 84 22.80 -8.82 -2.67
CA GLY A 84 22.51 -9.14 -1.26
C GLY A 84 21.50 -8.22 -0.60
N TRP A 85 20.91 -7.30 -1.34
CA TRP A 85 19.79 -6.48 -0.91
C TRP A 85 18.46 -7.09 -1.38
N VAL A 86 17.49 -7.21 -0.50
CA VAL A 86 16.13 -7.61 -0.86
C VAL A 86 15.27 -6.39 -1.15
N LEU A 87 14.64 -6.38 -2.32
CA LEU A 87 13.58 -5.46 -2.69
C LEU A 87 12.28 -5.97 -2.06
N THR A 88 11.66 -5.19 -1.17
CA THR A 88 10.53 -5.69 -0.37
C THR A 88 9.21 -5.69 -1.12
N GLY A 89 9.09 -4.88 -2.16
CA GLY A 89 7.82 -4.57 -2.80
C GLY A 89 6.91 -3.70 -1.93
N ASP A 90 7.38 -3.21 -0.80
CA ASP A 90 6.68 -2.27 0.08
C ASP A 90 7.25 -0.86 -0.09
N ILE A 91 6.37 0.10 -0.22
CA ILE A 91 6.70 1.52 -0.28
C ILE A 91 6.70 2.06 1.14
N GLY A 92 7.76 2.77 1.49
CA GLY A 92 7.89 3.38 2.80
C GLY A 92 8.64 4.70 2.77
N LYS A 93 8.70 5.34 3.90
CA LYS A 93 9.48 6.56 4.15
C LYS A 93 10.16 6.47 5.51
N MET A 94 11.23 7.23 5.68
CA MET A 94 11.96 7.36 6.94
C MET A 94 11.89 8.81 7.43
N ASP A 95 11.70 9.00 8.72
CA ASP A 95 11.78 10.34 9.32
C ASP A 95 13.21 10.68 9.79
N GLU A 96 13.38 11.91 10.28
CA GLU A 96 14.68 12.45 10.74
C GLU A 96 15.25 11.68 11.95
N ASP A 97 14.40 10.99 12.71
CA ASP A 97 14.82 10.20 13.87
C ASP A 97 15.11 8.72 13.50
N GLY A 98 15.00 8.36 12.22
CA GLY A 98 15.29 7.02 11.70
C GLY A 98 14.16 6.02 11.87
N TYR A 99 12.92 6.48 12.12
CA TYR A 99 11.74 5.62 12.15
C TYR A 99 11.17 5.44 10.75
N PHE A 100 10.80 4.20 10.44
CA PHE A 100 10.24 3.83 9.15
C PHE A 100 8.72 3.74 9.22
N TYR A 101 8.06 4.14 8.14
CA TYR A 101 6.61 4.11 7.97
C TYR A 101 6.29 3.39 6.66
N ILE A 102 5.43 2.38 6.74
CA ILE A 102 4.92 1.71 5.53
C ILE A 102 3.79 2.56 4.95
N VAL A 103 3.96 2.96 3.71
CA VAL A 103 2.97 3.76 2.97
C VAL A 103 1.98 2.84 2.26
N ASP A 104 2.47 1.91 1.43
CA ASP A 104 1.63 0.94 0.70
C ASP A 104 2.50 -0.18 0.09
N ARG A 105 1.89 -1.02 -0.74
CA ARG A 105 2.60 -1.99 -1.57
C ARG A 105 2.82 -1.45 -2.98
N LYS A 106 4.02 -1.66 -3.52
CA LYS A 106 4.37 -1.25 -4.89
C LYS A 106 3.37 -1.77 -5.94
N LYS A 107 2.94 -3.04 -5.82
CA LYS A 107 1.97 -3.68 -6.72
C LYS A 107 0.55 -3.13 -6.63
N ASP A 108 0.23 -2.44 -5.55
CA ASP A 108 -1.10 -1.85 -5.32
C ASP A 108 -1.13 -0.36 -5.66
N MET A 109 0.04 0.28 -5.83
CA MET A 109 0.17 1.67 -6.27
C MET A 109 -0.56 1.89 -7.59
N ILE A 110 -1.24 3.03 -7.69
CA ILE A 110 -2.03 3.44 -8.85
C ILE A 110 -1.27 4.54 -9.60
N ASP A 111 -1.07 4.37 -10.89
CA ASP A 111 -0.45 5.41 -11.74
C ASP A 111 -1.53 6.26 -12.42
N VAL A 112 -1.78 7.43 -11.88
CA VAL A 112 -2.73 8.38 -12.45
C VAL A 112 -1.97 9.42 -13.28
N SER A 113 -1.73 9.11 -14.55
CA SER A 113 -1.03 10.01 -15.50
C SER A 113 0.37 10.43 -14.99
N GLY A 114 1.13 9.48 -14.44
CA GLY A 114 2.45 9.71 -13.87
C GLY A 114 2.47 10.07 -12.39
N PHE A 115 1.32 10.43 -11.81
CA PHE A 115 1.21 10.64 -10.35
C PHE A 115 1.03 9.31 -9.64
N LYS A 116 1.92 9.02 -8.69
CA LYS A 116 1.85 7.81 -7.86
C LYS A 116 0.83 8.03 -6.75
N VAL A 117 -0.22 7.21 -6.73
CA VAL A 117 -1.30 7.26 -5.75
C VAL A 117 -1.29 5.97 -4.95
N TYR A 118 -1.31 6.10 -3.64
CA TYR A 118 -1.23 4.99 -2.70
C TYR A 118 -2.64 4.70 -2.14
N PRO A 119 -3.24 3.56 -2.47
CA PRO A 119 -4.59 3.18 -2.02
C PRO A 119 -4.84 3.38 -0.53
N ARG A 120 -3.90 2.95 0.31
CA ARG A 120 -4.03 3.03 1.76
C ARG A 120 -4.19 4.46 2.27
N GLU A 121 -3.45 5.42 1.70
CA GLU A 121 -3.59 6.84 2.06
C GLU A 121 -5.03 7.34 1.82
N LEU A 122 -5.63 6.91 0.71
CA LEU A 122 -7.00 7.30 0.36
C LEU A 122 -8.03 6.59 1.23
N GLU A 123 -7.79 5.32 1.53
CA GLU A 123 -8.64 4.53 2.43
C GLU A 123 -8.66 5.13 3.83
N ASP A 124 -7.50 5.52 4.37
CA ASP A 124 -7.39 6.16 5.68
C ASP A 124 -8.22 7.46 5.74
N ILE A 125 -8.18 8.29 4.69
CA ILE A 125 -9.01 9.50 4.60
C ILE A 125 -10.49 9.14 4.51
N LEU A 126 -10.86 8.15 3.68
CA LEU A 126 -12.25 7.74 3.51
C LEU A 126 -12.86 7.13 4.78
N PHE A 127 -12.06 6.48 5.62
CA PHE A 127 -12.51 5.97 6.93
C PHE A 127 -12.95 7.09 7.90
N GLU A 128 -12.52 8.34 7.68
CA GLU A 128 -12.99 9.49 8.47
C GLU A 128 -14.42 9.91 8.12
N HIS A 129 -14.95 9.43 6.99
CA HIS A 129 -16.34 9.73 6.58
C HIS A 129 -17.34 8.95 7.42
N GLU A 130 -18.34 9.64 8.00
CA GLU A 130 -19.26 9.06 8.98
C GLU A 130 -20.08 7.86 8.48
N ALA A 131 -20.40 7.84 7.17
CA ALA A 131 -21.22 6.79 6.56
C ALA A 131 -20.42 5.54 6.17
N ILE A 132 -19.09 5.56 6.17
CA ILE A 132 -18.27 4.46 5.66
C ILE A 132 -17.90 3.50 6.78
N GLU A 133 -18.28 2.23 6.59
CA GLU A 133 -17.87 1.10 7.46
C GLU A 133 -16.56 0.49 6.98
N ASN A 134 -16.45 0.23 5.67
CA ASN A 134 -15.24 -0.35 5.08
C ASN A 134 -15.03 0.21 3.67
N VAL A 135 -13.78 0.27 3.23
CA VAL A 135 -13.43 0.78 1.90
C VAL A 135 -12.19 0.09 1.35
N ALA A 136 -12.19 -0.10 0.04
CA ALA A 136 -11.02 -0.55 -0.70
C ALA A 136 -10.83 0.31 -1.95
N ILE A 137 -9.59 0.72 -2.17
CA ILE A 137 -9.19 1.49 -3.34
C ILE A 137 -8.36 0.61 -4.28
N ILE A 138 -8.70 0.67 -5.58
CA ILE A 138 -7.89 0.06 -6.63
C ILE A 138 -7.71 1.00 -7.82
N GLY A 139 -6.67 0.77 -8.61
CA GLY A 139 -6.53 1.33 -9.95
C GLY A 139 -7.34 0.53 -10.95
N VAL A 140 -8.02 1.22 -11.85
CA VAL A 140 -8.64 0.63 -13.04
C VAL A 140 -8.07 1.32 -14.28
N PRO A 141 -7.84 0.60 -15.38
CA PRO A 141 -7.29 1.18 -16.61
C PRO A 141 -8.09 2.40 -17.07
N ASN A 142 -7.36 3.43 -17.49
CA ASN A 142 -7.97 4.62 -18.08
C ASN A 142 -8.19 4.39 -19.59
N PRO A 143 -9.44 4.28 -20.08
CA PRO A 143 -9.70 4.03 -21.50
C PRO A 143 -9.25 5.19 -22.39
N ASP A 144 -9.17 6.40 -21.85
CA ASP A 144 -8.80 7.61 -22.59
C ASP A 144 -7.28 7.81 -22.70
N LEU A 145 -6.50 7.12 -21.84
CA LEU A 145 -5.05 7.27 -21.76
C LEU A 145 -4.38 5.91 -21.44
N PRO A 146 -3.95 5.15 -22.47
CA PRO A 146 -3.25 3.88 -22.28
C PRO A 146 -2.03 4.01 -21.38
N GLY A 147 -1.86 3.07 -20.44
CA GLY A 147 -0.77 3.07 -19.46
C GLY A 147 -1.04 3.91 -18.21
N SER A 148 -2.17 4.62 -18.16
CA SER A 148 -2.64 5.32 -16.96
C SER A 148 -3.82 4.60 -16.34
N GLU A 149 -4.07 4.88 -15.06
CA GLU A 149 -5.19 4.34 -14.30
C GLU A 149 -6.10 5.45 -13.78
N LYS A 150 -7.30 5.08 -13.40
CA LYS A 150 -8.25 5.90 -12.66
C LYS A 150 -8.49 5.25 -11.29
N VAL A 151 -8.62 6.07 -10.26
CA VAL A 151 -8.92 5.61 -8.91
C VAL A 151 -10.38 5.14 -8.84
N LYS A 152 -10.60 3.93 -8.33
CA LYS A 152 -11.92 3.36 -8.03
C LYS A 152 -12.00 2.99 -6.56
N ALA A 153 -13.10 3.43 -5.90
CA ALA A 153 -13.44 3.08 -4.53
C ALA A 153 -14.55 2.04 -4.49
N TYR A 154 -14.35 0.96 -3.75
CA TYR A 154 -15.40 0.06 -3.30
C TYR A 154 -15.73 0.40 -1.86
N VAL A 155 -16.98 0.70 -1.57
CA VAL A 155 -17.42 1.24 -0.28
C VAL A 155 -18.49 0.35 0.31
N VAL A 156 -18.32 -0.01 1.59
CA VAL A 156 -19.35 -0.60 2.43
C VAL A 156 -19.87 0.49 3.36
N LEU A 157 -21.17 0.71 3.34
CA LEU A 157 -21.82 1.70 4.20
C LEU A 157 -22.20 1.09 5.55
N LYS A 158 -22.14 1.90 6.60
CA LYS A 158 -22.69 1.56 7.91
C LYS A 158 -24.20 1.37 7.86
N ASP A 159 -24.74 0.64 8.81
CA ASP A 159 -26.17 0.48 9.00
C ASP A 159 -26.87 1.86 9.11
N GLY A 160 -28.00 1.99 8.41
CA GLY A 160 -28.79 3.23 8.37
C GLY A 160 -28.49 4.15 7.20
N TYR A 161 -27.40 3.95 6.48
CA TYR A 161 -27.11 4.68 5.24
C TYR A 161 -27.58 3.90 4.01
N GLN A 162 -27.92 4.60 2.93
CA GLN A 162 -28.45 3.99 1.72
C GLN A 162 -27.50 4.17 0.53
N GLU A 163 -27.43 3.15 -0.31
CA GLU A 163 -26.62 3.11 -1.53
C GLU A 163 -27.27 3.94 -2.65
N THR A 164 -27.21 5.27 -2.52
CA THR A 164 -27.82 6.20 -3.48
C THR A 164 -26.78 7.00 -4.25
N ASP A 165 -27.19 7.65 -5.34
CA ASP A 165 -26.30 8.54 -6.09
C ASP A 165 -25.98 9.83 -5.31
N GLU A 166 -26.91 10.27 -4.45
CA GLU A 166 -26.67 11.36 -3.50
C GLU A 166 -25.51 11.02 -2.55
N MET A 167 -25.51 9.81 -1.97
CA MET A 167 -24.43 9.33 -1.11
C MET A 167 -23.09 9.24 -1.85
N LYS A 168 -23.09 8.78 -3.12
CA LYS A 168 -21.85 8.82 -3.93
C LYS A 168 -21.33 10.24 -4.13
N ASN A 169 -22.24 11.19 -4.38
CA ASN A 169 -21.86 12.59 -4.56
C ASN A 169 -21.33 13.20 -3.25
N GLU A 170 -21.91 12.85 -2.11
CA GLU A 170 -21.45 13.26 -0.78
C GLU A 170 -20.04 12.74 -0.49
N ILE A 171 -19.79 11.42 -0.66
CA ILE A 171 -18.47 10.83 -0.50
C ILE A 171 -17.46 11.48 -1.46
N LYS A 172 -17.86 11.73 -2.70
CA LYS A 172 -16.99 12.39 -3.68
C LYS A 172 -16.65 13.82 -3.28
N ALA A 173 -17.62 14.57 -2.77
CA ALA A 173 -17.40 15.92 -2.26
C ALA A 173 -16.46 15.92 -1.06
N PHE A 174 -16.61 14.96 -0.15
CA PHE A 174 -15.69 14.75 0.96
C PHE A 174 -14.25 14.48 0.46
N CYS A 175 -14.08 13.59 -0.52
CA CYS A 175 -12.78 13.35 -1.13
C CYS A 175 -12.17 14.62 -1.76
N GLN A 176 -12.99 15.42 -2.45
CA GLN A 176 -12.53 16.66 -3.08
C GLN A 176 -12.04 17.72 -2.07
N GLN A 177 -12.55 17.70 -0.86
CA GLN A 177 -12.12 18.59 0.22
C GLN A 177 -10.85 18.14 0.91
N ASN A 178 -10.58 16.82 0.93
CA ASN A 178 -9.52 16.23 1.74
C ASN A 178 -8.37 15.60 0.91
N MET A 179 -8.50 15.58 -0.42
CA MET A 179 -7.51 14.97 -1.32
C MET A 179 -7.15 15.87 -2.48
N ALA A 180 -5.95 15.68 -3.02
CA ALA A 180 -5.56 16.30 -4.30
C ALA A 180 -6.48 15.80 -5.45
N PRO A 181 -6.77 16.62 -6.46
CA PRO A 181 -7.74 16.28 -7.52
C PRO A 181 -7.47 14.95 -8.25
N TYR A 182 -6.22 14.59 -8.47
CA TYR A 182 -5.82 13.34 -9.12
C TYR A 182 -6.00 12.10 -8.23
N LYS A 183 -6.13 12.28 -6.90
CA LYS A 183 -6.38 11.23 -5.91
C LYS A 183 -7.87 10.92 -5.73
N VAL A 184 -8.75 11.85 -6.09
CA VAL A 184 -10.20 11.69 -5.92
C VAL A 184 -10.73 10.52 -6.76
N PRO A 185 -11.45 9.56 -6.14
CA PRO A 185 -12.02 8.43 -6.87
C PRO A 185 -12.92 8.88 -8.02
N LYS A 186 -12.62 8.38 -9.22
CA LYS A 186 -13.44 8.61 -10.42
C LYS A 186 -14.73 7.78 -10.35
N PHE A 187 -14.63 6.58 -9.78
CA PHE A 187 -15.70 5.63 -9.65
C PHE A 187 -15.90 5.26 -8.17
N ILE A 188 -17.14 5.22 -7.72
CA ILE A 188 -17.56 4.73 -6.41
C ILE A 188 -18.59 3.63 -6.63
N GLU A 189 -18.30 2.44 -6.10
CA GLU A 189 -19.19 1.28 -6.15
C GLU A 189 -19.53 0.85 -4.73
N PHE A 190 -20.80 0.79 -4.39
CA PHE A 190 -21.23 0.24 -3.12
C PHE A 190 -21.24 -1.27 -3.15
N ARG A 191 -20.87 -1.87 -2.02
CA ARG A 191 -20.89 -3.31 -1.79
C ARG A 191 -21.40 -3.60 -0.39
N LYS A 192 -22.00 -4.78 -0.22
CA LYS A 192 -22.40 -5.27 1.12
C LYS A 192 -21.19 -5.73 1.93
N GLU A 193 -20.17 -6.24 1.25
CA GLU A 193 -18.91 -6.73 1.85
C GLU A 193 -17.76 -6.60 0.87
N LEU A 194 -16.56 -6.50 1.37
CA LEU A 194 -15.32 -6.56 0.59
C LEU A 194 -14.73 -7.98 0.66
N PRO A 195 -14.05 -8.44 -0.38
CA PRO A 195 -13.31 -9.70 -0.31
C PRO A 195 -12.16 -9.58 0.68
N GLU A 196 -12.16 -10.45 1.68
CA GLU A 196 -11.17 -10.43 2.76
C GLU A 196 -10.49 -11.80 2.92
N THR A 197 -9.26 -11.76 3.43
CA THR A 197 -8.58 -12.96 3.89
C THR A 197 -9.18 -13.45 5.20
N MET A 198 -8.85 -14.68 5.63
CA MET A 198 -9.27 -15.24 6.92
C MET A 198 -8.85 -14.38 8.14
N VAL A 199 -7.91 -13.46 7.96
CA VAL A 199 -7.43 -12.52 9.00
C VAL A 199 -7.97 -11.10 8.80
N GLY A 200 -9.02 -10.91 7.99
CA GLY A 200 -9.71 -9.62 7.80
C GLY A 200 -8.95 -8.61 6.95
N LYS A 201 -8.00 -9.05 6.11
CA LYS A 201 -7.31 -8.14 5.18
C LYS A 201 -8.01 -8.13 3.82
N VAL A 202 -8.35 -6.95 3.32
CA VAL A 202 -8.96 -6.78 1.99
C VAL A 202 -8.05 -7.34 0.89
N GLN A 203 -8.64 -8.16 0.01
CA GLN A 203 -7.98 -8.79 -1.13
C GLN A 203 -8.15 -7.93 -2.40
N ARG A 204 -7.33 -6.87 -2.55
CA ARG A 204 -7.39 -5.98 -3.73
C ARG A 204 -7.20 -6.72 -5.06
N LYS A 205 -6.45 -7.84 -5.06
CA LYS A 205 -6.30 -8.68 -6.25
C LYS A 205 -7.66 -9.17 -6.76
N GLU A 206 -8.51 -9.67 -5.88
CA GLU A 206 -9.85 -10.17 -6.25
C GLU A 206 -10.72 -9.05 -6.83
N LEU A 207 -10.63 -7.82 -6.29
CA LEU A 207 -11.32 -6.67 -6.84
C LEU A 207 -10.81 -6.29 -8.24
N LYS A 208 -9.49 -6.35 -8.45
CA LYS A 208 -8.87 -6.14 -9.78
C LYS A 208 -9.31 -7.22 -10.78
N ASP A 209 -9.36 -8.48 -10.35
CA ASP A 209 -9.82 -9.62 -11.18
C ASP A 209 -11.30 -9.47 -11.58
N ILE A 210 -12.16 -8.97 -10.66
CA ILE A 210 -13.55 -8.66 -10.96
C ILE A 210 -13.64 -7.58 -12.05
N GLU A 211 -12.84 -6.52 -11.95
CA GLU A 211 -12.82 -5.46 -12.95
C GLU A 211 -12.29 -5.93 -14.31
N ALA A 212 -11.25 -6.76 -14.32
CA ALA A 212 -10.71 -7.35 -15.54
C ALA A 212 -11.78 -8.20 -16.27
N LYS A 213 -12.48 -9.07 -15.55
CA LYS A 213 -13.60 -9.87 -16.09
C LYS A 213 -14.74 -9.00 -16.64
N ARG A 214 -15.09 -7.89 -16.00
CA ARG A 214 -16.11 -6.95 -16.50
C ARG A 214 -15.71 -6.32 -17.83
N ARG A 215 -14.41 -6.19 -18.11
CA ARG A 215 -13.87 -5.69 -19.38
C ARG A 215 -13.67 -6.80 -20.42
N GLY A 216 -13.91 -8.06 -20.08
CA GLY A 216 -13.70 -9.22 -20.96
C GLY A 216 -12.23 -9.64 -21.07
N GLU A 217 -11.39 -9.28 -20.12
CA GLU A 217 -9.99 -9.69 -20.03
C GLU A 217 -9.89 -11.08 -19.37
N GLU A 218 -8.97 -11.94 -19.85
CA GLU A 218 -8.61 -13.19 -19.16
C GLU A 218 -7.81 -12.86 -17.88
N VAL A 219 -8.10 -13.57 -16.78
CA VAL A 219 -7.53 -13.32 -15.43
C VAL A 219 -6.67 -14.51 -15.03
#